data_b27689c650d078facfe079dc2979c13d
#
_entry.id   b27689c650d078facfe079dc2979c13d
#
_cell.length_a   1.000
_cell.length_b   1.000
_cell.length_c   1.000
_cell.angle_alpha   90.00
_cell.angle_beta   90.00
_cell.angle_gamma   90.00
#
_symmetry.space_group_name_H-M   'P 1'
#
loop_
_entity.id
_entity.type
_entity.pdbx_description
1 polymer ?
#
loop_
_entity_poly.entity_id
_entity_poly.type
_entity_poly.pdbx_seq_one_letter_code
_entity_poly.pdbx_strand_id
1 'polypeptide(L)'
;MPGGVVHEMPADLCSALTANPTALAAWNDISPLARNEFICWVEDAKQDVTRARRIRRTQEELEEGRRRPCCWPGCKHRERTGK
;
A
#
# COMPACT_ATOMS: atom_id res chain seq x y z
N MET A 1 5.27 -2.63 12.69
CA MET A 1 5.37 -2.12 11.31
C MET A 1 4.44 -0.94 11.14
N PRO A 2 4.92 0.13 10.53
CA PRO A 2 4.09 1.33 10.44
C PRO A 2 2.98 1.22 9.42
N GLY A 3 1.83 1.75 9.78
CA GLY A 3 0.72 1.89 8.86
C GLY A 3 0.73 3.27 8.21
N GLY A 4 -0.41 3.68 7.69
CA GLY A 4 -0.56 5.01 7.11
C GLY A 4 -1.09 5.99 8.13
N VAL A 5 -1.46 7.18 7.67
CA VAL A 5 -1.98 8.21 8.57
C VAL A 5 -3.41 7.96 8.96
N VAL A 6 -4.16 7.23 8.15
CA VAL A 6 -5.57 6.95 8.40
C VAL A 6 -5.82 5.47 8.57
N HIS A 7 -5.16 4.63 7.77
CA HIS A 7 -5.40 3.20 7.77
C HIS A 7 -4.35 2.47 8.59
N GLU A 8 -4.77 1.46 9.32
CA GLU A 8 -3.84 0.60 10.03
C GLU A 8 -3.34 -0.45 9.07
N MET A 9 -2.18 -1.02 9.38
CA MET A 9 -1.58 -2.04 8.54
C MET A 9 -2.39 -3.33 8.56
N PRO A 10 -2.92 -3.77 7.43
CA PRO A 10 -3.63 -5.05 7.39
C PRO A 10 -2.67 -6.21 7.61
N ALA A 11 -3.16 -7.26 8.26
CA ALA A 11 -2.31 -8.39 8.62
C ALA A 11 -1.74 -9.11 7.39
N ASP A 12 -2.53 -9.27 6.34
CA ASP A 12 -2.08 -9.96 5.15
C ASP A 12 -1.00 -9.17 4.41
N LEU A 13 -1.15 -7.85 4.34
CA LEU A 13 -0.12 -7.02 3.73
C LEU A 13 1.14 -7.02 4.58
N CYS A 14 0.98 -6.97 5.90
CA CYS A 14 2.11 -7.02 6.80
C CYS A 14 2.90 -8.32 6.63
N SER A 15 2.21 -9.45 6.52
CA SER A 15 2.86 -10.73 6.31
C SER A 15 3.65 -10.76 5.01
N ALA A 16 3.05 -10.22 3.96
CA ALA A 16 3.71 -10.20 2.65
C ALA A 16 4.97 -9.35 2.67
N LEU A 17 4.90 -8.17 3.30
CA LEU A 17 6.06 -7.30 3.37
C LEU A 17 7.15 -7.87 4.27
N THR A 18 6.75 -8.51 5.37
CA THR A 18 7.72 -9.11 6.28
C THR A 18 8.51 -10.20 5.57
N ALA A 19 7.89 -10.90 4.64
CA ALA A 19 8.55 -11.96 3.89
C ALA A 19 9.38 -11.42 2.70
N ASN A 20 9.37 -10.11 2.47
CA ASN A 20 10.04 -9.51 1.32
C ASN A 20 10.90 -8.33 1.78
N PRO A 21 12.17 -8.58 2.15
CA PRO A 21 13.01 -7.53 2.74
C PRO A 21 13.17 -6.29 1.87
N THR A 22 13.24 -6.45 0.56
CA THR A 22 13.38 -5.32 -0.35
C THR A 22 12.15 -4.43 -0.29
N ALA A 23 10.97 -5.02 -0.38
CA ALA A 23 9.73 -4.26 -0.31
C ALA A 23 9.54 -3.66 1.07
N LEU A 24 9.93 -4.38 2.11
CA LEU A 24 9.78 -3.87 3.47
C LEU A 24 10.65 -2.65 3.70
N ALA A 25 11.89 -2.68 3.21
CA ALA A 25 12.78 -1.52 3.35
C ALA A 25 12.17 -0.31 2.65
N ALA A 26 11.61 -0.50 1.44
CA ALA A 26 10.98 0.59 0.73
C ALA A 26 9.73 1.08 1.46
N TRP A 27 8.97 0.16 2.03
CA TRP A 27 7.77 0.53 2.80
C TRP A 27 8.14 1.44 3.97
N ASN A 28 9.22 1.12 4.65
CA ASN A 28 9.64 1.94 5.78
C ASN A 28 10.18 3.29 5.33
N ASP A 29 10.60 3.40 4.09
CA ASP A 29 11.19 4.63 3.57
C ASP A 29 10.15 5.60 3.01
N ILE A 30 9.01 5.13 2.55
CA ILE A 30 8.00 6.02 1.98
C ILE A 30 7.25 6.76 3.08
N SER A 31 6.56 7.84 2.71
CA SER A 31 5.87 8.67 3.68
C SER A 31 4.65 7.96 4.25
N PRO A 32 4.16 8.40 5.42
CA PRO A 32 2.92 7.84 5.96
C PRO A 32 1.74 8.01 5.00
N LEU A 33 1.70 9.11 4.26
CA LEU A 33 0.62 9.32 3.29
C LEU A 33 0.70 8.29 2.17
N ALA A 34 1.90 8.02 1.68
CA ALA A 34 2.08 7.03 0.63
C ALA A 34 1.69 5.63 1.13
N ARG A 35 2.07 5.28 2.35
CA ARG A 35 1.66 4.01 2.93
C ARG A 35 0.15 3.92 3.03
N ASN A 36 -0.49 5.01 3.42
CA ASN A 36 -1.93 5.07 3.52
C ASN A 36 -2.59 4.81 2.16
N GLU A 37 -2.01 5.32 1.10
CA GLU A 37 -2.55 5.11 -0.24
C GLU A 37 -2.46 3.64 -0.66
N PHE A 38 -1.34 2.98 -0.38
CA PHE A 38 -1.22 1.56 -0.68
C PHE A 38 -2.23 0.74 0.13
N ILE A 39 -2.38 1.04 1.42
CA ILE A 39 -3.32 0.32 2.26
C ILE A 39 -4.74 0.52 1.76
N CYS A 40 -5.10 1.76 1.43
CA CYS A 40 -6.43 2.07 0.92
C CYS A 40 -6.71 1.29 -0.35
N TRP A 41 -5.74 1.24 -1.25
CA TRP A 41 -5.87 0.53 -2.51
C TRP A 41 -6.10 -0.97 -2.27
N VAL A 42 -5.33 -1.56 -1.36
CA VAL A 42 -5.48 -2.98 -1.05
C VAL A 42 -6.85 -3.23 -0.41
N GLU A 43 -7.25 -2.38 0.53
CA GLU A 43 -8.49 -2.59 1.25
C GLU A 43 -9.73 -2.31 0.41
N ASP A 44 -9.58 -1.55 -0.67
CA ASP A 44 -10.68 -1.28 -1.56
C ASP A 44 -11.08 -2.51 -2.40
N ALA A 45 -10.22 -3.51 -2.45
CA ALA A 45 -10.51 -4.72 -3.21
C ALA A 45 -11.70 -5.45 -2.59
N LYS A 46 -12.66 -5.82 -3.43
CA LYS A 46 -13.88 -6.43 -2.93
C LYS A 46 -13.85 -7.94 -2.94
N GLN A 47 -12.89 -8.52 -3.65
CA GLN A 47 -12.75 -9.96 -3.72
C GLN A 47 -11.36 -10.36 -3.26
N ASP A 48 -11.25 -11.55 -2.68
CA ASP A 48 -9.97 -12.01 -2.15
C ASP A 48 -8.91 -12.11 -3.24
N VAL A 49 -9.28 -12.53 -4.43
CA VAL A 49 -8.31 -12.66 -5.51
C VAL A 49 -7.77 -11.29 -5.93
N THR A 50 -8.62 -10.28 -5.93
CA THR A 50 -8.19 -8.93 -6.26
C THR A 50 -7.30 -8.37 -5.16
N ARG A 51 -7.65 -8.64 -3.91
CA ARG A 51 -6.86 -8.17 -2.78
C ARG A 51 -5.47 -8.81 -2.81
N ALA A 52 -5.39 -10.10 -3.07
CA ALA A 52 -4.11 -10.79 -3.15
C ALA A 52 -3.26 -10.22 -4.29
N ARG A 53 -3.87 -9.93 -5.42
CA ARG A 53 -3.17 -9.34 -6.55
C ARG A 53 -2.63 -7.96 -6.21
N ARG A 54 -3.41 -7.16 -5.50
CA ARG A 54 -2.97 -5.82 -5.12
C ARG A 54 -1.85 -5.85 -4.09
N ILE A 55 -1.87 -6.81 -3.18
CA ILE A 55 -0.79 -6.98 -2.22
C ILE A 55 0.50 -7.35 -2.96
N ARG A 56 0.42 -8.25 -3.94
CA ARG A 56 1.58 -8.62 -4.72
C ARG A 56 2.08 -7.43 -5.53
N ARG A 57 1.16 -6.68 -6.13
CA ARG A 57 1.53 -5.51 -6.91
C ARG A 57 2.18 -4.44 -6.04
N THR A 58 1.73 -4.29 -4.79
CA THR A 58 2.36 -3.37 -3.85
C THR A 58 3.82 -3.74 -3.65
N GLN A 59 4.11 -5.01 -3.47
CA GLN A 59 5.49 -5.45 -3.33
C GLN A 59 6.31 -5.15 -4.57
N GLU A 60 5.75 -5.41 -5.75
CA GLU A 60 6.46 -5.18 -7.00
C GLU A 60 6.75 -3.69 -7.19
N GLU A 61 5.80 -2.84 -6.90
CA GLU A 61 6.00 -1.41 -7.07
C GLU A 61 7.01 -0.85 -6.09
N LEU A 62 6.99 -1.35 -4.87
CA LEU A 62 7.99 -0.92 -3.89
C LEU A 62 9.39 -1.37 -4.30
N GLU A 63 9.50 -2.57 -4.85
CA GLU A 63 10.79 -3.06 -5.34
C GLU A 63 11.30 -2.23 -6.50
N GLU A 64 10.39 -1.67 -7.29
CA GLU A 64 10.74 -0.83 -8.41
C GLU A 64 11.05 0.61 -8.01
N GLY A 65 10.85 0.95 -6.75
CA GLY A 65 11.11 2.29 -6.28
C GLY A 65 9.92 3.24 -6.37
N ARG A 66 8.74 2.72 -6.63
CA ARG A 66 7.56 3.57 -6.68
C ARG A 66 7.11 3.88 -5.27
N ARG A 67 6.65 5.10 -5.09
CA ARG A 67 6.29 5.56 -3.76
C ARG A 67 4.79 5.71 -3.59
N ARG A 68 3.99 5.42 -4.62
CA ARG A 68 2.54 5.49 -4.58
C ARG A 68 1.97 4.42 -5.49
N PRO A 69 0.74 3.94 -5.23
CA PRO A 69 0.11 2.96 -6.11
C PRO A 69 -0.08 3.54 -7.49
N CYS A 70 0.34 2.77 -8.48
CA CYS A 70 0.14 3.16 -9.86
C CYS A 70 -1.35 3.11 -10.17
N CYS A 71 -1.84 4.08 -10.88
CA CYS A 71 -3.21 4.07 -11.37
C CYS A 71 -4.29 4.04 -10.29
N TRP A 72 -3.99 4.55 -9.12
CA TRP A 72 -4.98 4.61 -8.06
C TRP A 72 -5.21 6.04 -7.63
N PRO A 73 -6.12 6.76 -8.31
CA PRO A 73 -6.36 8.15 -7.95
C PRO A 73 -7.36 8.28 -6.81
N GLY A 74 -7.95 7.20 -6.39
CA GLY A 74 -9.17 7.27 -5.69
C GLY A 74 -9.21 7.15 -4.20
N CYS A 75 -8.10 7.22 -3.49
CA CYS A 75 -8.17 7.16 -2.04
C CYS A 75 -8.83 8.43 -1.53
N LYS A 76 -10.01 8.29 -0.91
CA LYS A 76 -10.74 9.46 -0.53
C LYS A 76 -10.09 10.26 0.57
N HIS A 77 -9.14 9.69 1.28
CA HIS A 77 -8.43 10.42 2.30
C HIS A 77 -7.33 11.28 1.71
N ARG A 78 -6.78 10.88 0.55
CA ARG A 78 -5.78 11.63 -0.11
C ARG A 78 -6.40 12.78 -0.86
N GLU A 79 -7.53 12.55 -1.48
CA GLU A 79 -8.00 13.46 -2.36
C GLU A 79 -8.62 14.66 -1.83
N ARG A 80 -8.77 14.69 -0.58
CA ARG A 80 -9.20 15.87 -0.07
C ARG A 80 -8.43 17.00 -0.52
N THR A 81 -7.18 16.77 -0.78
CA THR A 81 -6.34 17.80 -1.24
C THR A 81 -6.35 17.87 -2.71
N GLY A 82 -6.60 16.81 -3.36
CA GLY A 82 -6.50 16.76 -4.77
C GLY A 82 -7.72 17.25 -5.48
N LYS A 83 -8.75 17.45 -4.76
CA LYS A 83 -9.92 17.83 -5.41
C LYS A 83 -10.03 19.20 -5.70
#